data_9383a1bffc13ab0339ab51e3a353f44c
#
_entry.id   9383a1bffc13ab0339ab51e3a353f44c
#
_cell.length_a   1.000
_cell.length_b   1.000
_cell.length_c   1.000
_cell.angle_alpha   90.00
_cell.angle_beta   90.00
_cell.angle_gamma   90.00
#
_symmetry.space_group_name_H-M   'P 1'
#
loop_
_entity.id
_entity.type
_entity.pdbx_description
1 polymer ?
#
loop_
_entity_poly.entity_id
_entity_poly.type
_entity_poly.pdbx_seq_one_letter_code
_entity_poly.pdbx_strand_id
1 'polypeptide(L)'
;KQKWSTKSVSEGDSMLKDVHEGDTGKLSTYGKENLPCSDGIFDSPWIILVEGRADIINLLRAGYDNALAIEGAKIDESIKELCDKKEKVVAFLDGDRAGGFILKELKSLVHIDVEHRAYEGVEVEELTPQQIDDILKDTAEQMNKETTTPKMDDPNDKPIAELANKVYPELNESLEAIAMDSNQNEIFKVPISEVVDKLSTESGIKYLILDGIITQRLLDGAKQAGIECVVGHRVAKLDNHDGLKLKTFTELGIA
;
A
#
# COMPACT_ATOMS: atom_id res chain seq x y z
N LYS A 1 1.48 49.05 21.83
CA LYS A 1 2.36 48.11 21.09
C LYS A 1 2.13 46.72 21.70
N GLN A 2 1.20 45.96 21.08
CA GLN A 2 0.97 44.57 21.47
C GLN A 2 1.94 43.68 20.69
N LYS A 3 2.73 42.92 21.42
CA LYS A 3 3.56 41.83 20.88
C LYS A 3 2.63 40.68 20.46
N TRP A 4 2.52 40.42 19.20
CA TRP A 4 2.02 39.16 18.67
C TRP A 4 3.14 38.13 18.84
N SER A 5 2.91 37.15 19.66
CA SER A 5 3.89 36.12 20.01
C SER A 5 3.83 35.00 18.98
N THR A 6 4.97 34.67 18.46
CA THR A 6 5.34 33.50 17.70
C THR A 6 5.01 32.19 18.45
N LYS A 7 3.73 31.77 18.44
CA LYS A 7 3.30 30.52 19.07
C LYS A 7 2.78 29.47 18.08
N SER A 8 2.64 29.80 16.81
CA SER A 8 2.07 28.89 15.81
C SER A 8 3.07 27.97 15.11
N VAL A 9 4.39 28.17 15.28
CA VAL A 9 5.41 27.33 14.64
C VAL A 9 5.77 26.11 15.49
N SER A 10 5.51 26.13 16.81
CA SER A 10 5.87 25.03 17.71
C SER A 10 4.82 23.92 17.84
N GLU A 11 3.57 24.17 17.46
CA GLU A 11 2.50 23.17 17.51
C GLU A 11 2.53 22.24 16.28
N GLY A 12 2.89 22.76 15.11
CA GLY A 12 3.10 21.94 13.93
C GLY A 12 4.28 20.96 14.04
N ASP A 13 5.38 21.40 14.66
CA ASP A 13 6.57 20.57 14.89
C ASP A 13 6.38 19.51 15.98
N SER A 14 5.50 19.75 16.98
CA SER A 14 5.16 18.74 17.98
C SER A 14 4.20 17.68 17.45
N MET A 15 3.23 18.07 16.60
CA MET A 15 2.37 17.11 15.89
C MET A 15 3.15 16.18 14.96
N LEU A 16 4.23 16.68 14.33
CA LEU A 16 5.11 15.86 13.49
C LEU A 16 5.91 14.82 14.29
N LYS A 17 6.15 15.04 15.59
CA LYS A 17 6.85 14.08 16.44
C LYS A 17 5.94 12.95 16.93
N ASP A 18 4.67 13.23 17.15
CA ASP A 18 3.70 12.22 17.62
C ASP A 18 3.32 11.20 16.54
N VAL A 19 3.49 11.54 15.26
CA VAL A 19 3.31 10.61 14.12
C VAL A 19 4.49 9.64 13.94
N HIS A 20 5.62 9.88 14.63
CA HIS A 20 6.85 9.09 14.49
C HIS A 20 6.94 7.86 15.40
N GLU A 21 6.00 7.64 16.32
CA GLU A 21 6.09 6.56 17.33
C GLU A 21 5.06 5.42 17.17
N GLY A 22 4.30 5.39 16.08
CA GLY A 22 3.40 4.28 15.77
C GLY A 22 3.59 3.83 14.32
N ASP A 23 3.31 2.58 14.04
CA ASP A 23 3.31 1.89 12.75
C ASP A 23 2.32 2.50 11.72
N THR A 24 2.05 3.79 11.83
CA THR A 24 1.23 4.62 10.94
C THR A 24 2.13 5.21 9.88
N GLY A 25 1.76 5.07 8.62
CA GLY A 25 2.50 5.48 7.43
C GLY A 25 3.21 6.84 7.54
N LYS A 26 4.24 7.04 6.74
CA LYS A 26 5.13 8.19 6.82
C LYS A 26 4.69 9.30 5.87
N LEU A 27 4.79 10.55 6.31
CA LEU A 27 4.58 11.72 5.46
C LEU A 27 5.78 11.94 4.55
N SER A 28 5.52 12.14 3.26
CA SER A 28 6.52 12.32 2.19
C SER A 28 6.08 13.44 1.24
N THR A 29 6.75 13.57 0.09
CA THR A 29 6.38 14.53 -0.96
C THR A 29 6.42 13.88 -2.34
N TYR A 30 5.55 14.34 -3.23
CA TYR A 30 5.43 13.85 -4.60
C TYR A 30 5.55 14.97 -5.64
N GLY A 31 6.17 14.63 -6.77
CA GLY A 31 6.24 15.49 -7.94
C GLY A 31 7.21 16.66 -7.80
N LYS A 32 7.24 17.52 -8.83
CA LYS A 32 8.13 18.69 -8.90
C LYS A 32 7.74 19.80 -7.93
N GLU A 33 6.45 19.90 -7.62
CA GLU A 33 5.90 20.89 -6.69
C GLU A 33 6.01 20.46 -5.22
N ASN A 34 6.59 19.25 -4.94
CA ASN A 34 6.73 18.69 -3.61
C ASN A 34 5.39 18.57 -2.86
N LEU A 35 4.36 18.10 -3.54
CA LEU A 35 3.03 17.92 -2.96
C LEU A 35 3.09 16.96 -1.78
N PRO A 36 2.54 17.32 -0.62
CA PRO A 36 2.49 16.43 0.52
C PRO A 36 1.76 15.13 0.20
N CYS A 37 2.31 14.02 0.61
CA CYS A 37 1.70 12.72 0.43
C CYS A 37 2.11 11.75 1.56
N SER A 38 1.40 10.66 1.69
CA SER A 38 1.82 9.52 2.50
C SER A 38 2.62 8.52 1.65
N ASP A 39 3.52 7.77 2.28
CA ASP A 39 4.43 6.86 1.55
C ASP A 39 3.69 5.76 0.80
N GLY A 40 2.53 5.32 1.30
CA GLY A 40 1.73 4.26 0.66
C GLY A 40 1.17 4.61 -0.72
N ILE A 41 1.21 5.89 -1.15
CA ILE A 41 0.80 6.24 -2.52
C ILE A 41 1.65 5.55 -3.60
N PHE A 42 2.86 5.13 -3.30
CA PHE A 42 3.74 4.53 -4.30
C PHE A 42 3.37 3.06 -4.56
N ASP A 43 2.92 2.36 -3.53
CA ASP A 43 2.66 0.92 -3.55
C ASP A 43 1.16 0.58 -3.68
N SER A 44 0.27 1.47 -3.22
CA SER A 44 -1.17 1.26 -3.29
C SER A 44 -1.71 1.32 -4.72
N PRO A 45 -2.59 0.40 -5.11
CA PRO A 45 -3.26 0.44 -6.42
C PRO A 45 -4.28 1.57 -6.53
N TRP A 46 -4.72 2.16 -5.43
CA TRP A 46 -5.64 3.29 -5.39
C TRP A 46 -5.10 4.45 -4.54
N ILE A 47 -5.62 5.63 -4.76
CA ILE A 47 -5.16 6.87 -4.12
C ILE A 47 -6.32 7.70 -3.60
N ILE A 48 -6.12 8.38 -2.48
CA ILE A 48 -7.04 9.36 -1.91
C ILE A 48 -6.48 10.76 -2.15
N LEU A 49 -7.22 11.59 -2.87
CA LEU A 49 -6.90 13.01 -3.07
C LEU A 49 -7.60 13.84 -2.00
N VAL A 50 -6.85 14.66 -1.28
CA VAL A 50 -7.32 15.58 -0.23
C VAL A 50 -6.88 17.01 -0.48
N GLU A 51 -7.40 17.98 0.26
CA GLU A 51 -7.08 19.40 0.04
C GLU A 51 -5.71 19.78 0.56
N GLY A 52 -5.38 19.37 1.79
CA GLY A 52 -4.20 19.82 2.50
C GLY A 52 -3.40 18.75 3.21
N ARG A 53 -2.23 19.16 3.69
CA ARG A 53 -1.32 18.31 4.46
C ARG A 53 -1.92 17.81 5.78
N ALA A 54 -2.74 18.64 6.43
CA ALA A 54 -3.37 18.29 7.69
C ALA A 54 -4.35 17.12 7.52
N ASP A 55 -5.05 17.07 6.38
CA ASP A 55 -5.92 15.96 6.03
C ASP A 55 -5.16 14.63 5.91
N ILE A 56 -3.96 14.66 5.28
CA ILE A 56 -3.11 13.46 5.19
C ILE A 56 -2.74 12.95 6.58
N ILE A 57 -2.34 13.86 7.48
CA ILE A 57 -1.99 13.48 8.86
C ILE A 57 -3.18 12.83 9.55
N ASN A 58 -4.38 13.35 9.32
CA ASN A 58 -5.60 12.81 9.90
C ASN A 58 -5.98 11.45 9.30
N LEU A 59 -5.81 11.29 7.99
CA LEU A 59 -5.98 10.00 7.30
C LEU A 59 -4.99 8.94 7.81
N LEU A 60 -3.72 9.30 7.99
CA LEU A 60 -2.71 8.41 8.59
C LEU A 60 -3.11 7.93 9.98
N ARG A 61 -3.66 8.81 10.83
CA ARG A 61 -4.19 8.44 12.15
C ARG A 61 -5.37 7.48 12.08
N ALA A 62 -6.15 7.55 11.00
CA ALA A 62 -7.25 6.62 10.73
C ALA A 62 -6.79 5.33 10.03
N GLY A 63 -5.48 5.17 9.74
CA GLY A 63 -4.92 3.98 9.09
C GLY A 63 -4.89 4.00 7.57
N TYR A 64 -5.17 5.15 6.94
CA TYR A 64 -5.10 5.33 5.49
C TYR A 64 -3.77 6.00 5.10
N ASP A 65 -2.87 5.27 4.44
CA ASP A 65 -1.52 5.71 4.11
C ASP A 65 -1.29 6.00 2.61
N ASN A 66 -2.36 6.09 1.83
CA ASN A 66 -2.35 6.25 0.38
C ASN A 66 -2.96 7.60 -0.08
N ALA A 67 -2.67 8.68 0.66
CA ALA A 67 -3.22 10.01 0.42
C ALA A 67 -2.21 10.98 -0.23
N LEU A 68 -2.70 11.86 -1.10
CA LEU A 68 -1.98 12.98 -1.72
C LEU A 68 -2.77 14.27 -1.52
N ALA A 69 -2.10 15.33 -1.02
CA ALA A 69 -2.69 16.66 -0.90
C ALA A 69 -2.49 17.48 -2.18
N ILE A 70 -3.52 18.24 -2.54
CA ILE A 70 -3.54 19.09 -3.74
C ILE A 70 -2.99 20.49 -3.43
N GLU A 71 -3.05 20.95 -2.17
CA GLU A 71 -2.57 22.24 -1.63
C GLU A 71 -3.03 23.49 -2.40
N GLY A 72 -4.26 23.49 -2.91
CA GLY A 72 -4.80 24.64 -3.64
C GLY A 72 -4.02 25.00 -4.91
N ALA A 73 -3.07 24.16 -5.28
CA ALA A 73 -2.28 24.32 -6.48
C ALA A 73 -3.20 24.18 -7.71
N LYS A 74 -2.84 24.87 -8.78
CA LYS A 74 -3.27 24.42 -10.10
C LYS A 74 -2.94 22.94 -10.16
N ILE A 75 -3.95 22.09 -10.34
CA ILE A 75 -3.76 20.66 -10.41
C ILE A 75 -2.71 20.40 -11.47
N ASP A 76 -1.51 20.05 -11.01
CA ASP A 76 -0.33 19.91 -11.85
C ASP A 76 -0.41 18.61 -12.66
N GLU A 77 0.27 18.60 -13.77
CA GLU A 77 0.38 17.43 -14.65
C GLU A 77 0.90 16.19 -13.91
N SER A 78 1.72 16.38 -12.86
CA SER A 78 2.20 15.30 -12.00
C SER A 78 1.09 14.57 -11.24
N ILE A 79 0.02 15.27 -10.81
CA ILE A 79 -1.15 14.65 -10.18
C ILE A 79 -1.86 13.74 -11.19
N LYS A 80 -2.04 14.24 -12.42
CA LYS A 80 -2.65 13.47 -13.48
C LYS A 80 -1.84 12.21 -13.81
N GLU A 81 -0.52 12.38 -13.98
CA GLU A 81 0.39 11.24 -14.23
C GLU A 81 0.35 10.19 -13.13
N LEU A 82 0.16 10.60 -11.88
CA LEU A 82 0.02 9.67 -10.76
C LEU A 82 -1.34 8.97 -10.79
N CYS A 83 -2.42 9.73 -10.98
CA CYS A 83 -3.78 9.18 -11.05
C CYS A 83 -3.94 8.19 -12.21
N ASP A 84 -3.36 8.50 -13.38
CA ASP A 84 -3.39 7.61 -14.56
C ASP A 84 -2.68 6.26 -14.33
N LYS A 85 -1.79 6.18 -13.33
CA LYS A 85 -1.09 4.94 -12.93
C LYS A 85 -1.85 4.14 -11.87
N LYS A 86 -2.90 4.72 -11.29
CA LYS A 86 -3.70 4.08 -10.25
C LYS A 86 -4.93 3.40 -10.85
N GLU A 87 -5.31 2.29 -10.27
CA GLU A 87 -6.52 1.56 -10.68
C GLU A 87 -7.77 2.34 -10.32
N LYS A 88 -7.73 3.07 -9.19
CA LYS A 88 -8.84 3.86 -8.69
C LYS A 88 -8.37 5.16 -8.04
N VAL A 89 -9.14 6.21 -8.23
CA VAL A 89 -8.91 7.53 -7.64
C VAL A 89 -10.13 7.94 -6.81
N VAL A 90 -9.89 8.20 -5.54
CA VAL A 90 -10.90 8.66 -4.57
C VAL A 90 -10.63 10.13 -4.27
N ALA A 91 -11.63 11.00 -4.37
CA ALA A 91 -11.55 12.35 -3.84
C ALA A 91 -12.24 12.39 -2.47
N PHE A 92 -11.54 12.87 -1.44
CA PHE A 92 -12.08 13.08 -0.11
C PHE A 92 -11.78 14.51 0.34
N LEU A 93 -12.78 15.38 0.24
CA LEU A 93 -12.65 16.83 0.34
C LEU A 93 -13.56 17.39 1.46
N ASP A 94 -13.29 18.64 1.83
CA ASP A 94 -14.03 19.33 2.88
C ASP A 94 -15.53 19.48 2.58
N GLY A 95 -16.34 19.55 3.62
CA GLY A 95 -17.81 19.63 3.55
C GLY A 95 -18.33 21.03 3.15
N ASP A 96 -17.46 21.94 2.73
CA ASP A 96 -17.78 23.33 2.45
C ASP A 96 -17.89 23.65 0.94
N ARG A 97 -18.05 24.94 0.58
CA ARG A 97 -18.15 25.37 -0.81
C ARG A 97 -16.81 25.27 -1.55
N ALA A 98 -15.69 25.49 -0.86
CA ALA A 98 -14.36 25.44 -1.45
C ALA A 98 -14.05 24.03 -1.93
N GLY A 99 -14.26 23.00 -1.09
CA GLY A 99 -14.12 21.62 -1.49
C GLY A 99 -15.01 21.23 -2.67
N GLY A 100 -16.21 21.85 -2.80
CA GLY A 100 -17.06 21.67 -3.99
C GLY A 100 -16.47 22.25 -5.28
N PHE A 101 -15.74 23.36 -5.21
CA PHE A 101 -15.03 23.92 -6.37
C PHE A 101 -13.82 23.09 -6.75
N ILE A 102 -13.03 22.67 -5.76
CA ILE A 102 -11.85 21.81 -5.95
C ILE A 102 -12.27 20.48 -6.61
N LEU A 103 -13.34 19.86 -6.14
CA LEU A 103 -13.87 18.63 -6.75
C LEU A 103 -14.20 18.82 -8.23
N LYS A 104 -14.84 19.93 -8.58
CA LYS A 104 -15.19 20.24 -9.96
C LYS A 104 -13.96 20.44 -10.83
N GLU A 105 -12.93 21.07 -10.30
CA GLU A 105 -11.66 21.28 -10.98
C GLU A 105 -10.92 19.95 -11.18
N LEU A 106 -10.83 19.12 -10.13
CA LEU A 106 -10.27 17.76 -10.19
C LEU A 106 -10.92 16.92 -11.30
N LYS A 107 -12.25 16.88 -11.34
CA LYS A 107 -13.01 16.12 -12.36
C LYS A 107 -12.75 16.60 -13.79
N SER A 108 -12.31 17.82 -14.00
CA SER A 108 -11.95 18.32 -15.33
C SER A 108 -10.59 17.82 -15.81
N LEU A 109 -9.75 17.34 -14.93
CA LEU A 109 -8.34 17.02 -15.17
C LEU A 109 -8.00 15.55 -14.97
N VAL A 110 -8.62 14.90 -13.96
CA VAL A 110 -8.42 13.48 -13.63
C VAL A 110 -9.76 12.77 -13.53
N HIS A 111 -9.74 11.47 -13.82
CA HIS A 111 -10.90 10.62 -13.57
C HIS A 111 -11.00 10.35 -12.07
N ILE A 112 -12.16 10.62 -11.49
CA ILE A 112 -12.48 10.32 -10.08
C ILE A 112 -13.50 9.18 -10.06
N ASP A 113 -13.11 8.05 -9.48
CA ASP A 113 -13.97 6.86 -9.37
C ASP A 113 -14.98 7.00 -8.23
N VAL A 114 -14.55 7.53 -7.09
CA VAL A 114 -15.39 7.69 -5.90
C VAL A 114 -15.19 9.07 -5.29
N GLU A 115 -16.29 9.66 -4.84
CA GLU A 115 -16.31 10.98 -4.20
C GLU A 115 -16.82 10.88 -2.80
N HIS A 116 -16.02 11.36 -1.86
CA HIS A 116 -16.41 11.56 -0.48
C HIS A 116 -16.24 13.02 -0.07
N ARG A 117 -17.06 13.44 0.84
CA ARG A 117 -17.00 14.75 1.46
C ARG A 117 -17.09 14.59 2.97
N ALA A 118 -16.38 15.42 3.70
CA ALA A 118 -16.64 15.60 5.12
C ALA A 118 -18.08 16.09 5.35
N TYR A 119 -18.54 16.07 6.57
CA TYR A 119 -19.88 16.57 6.91
C TYR A 119 -20.03 18.06 6.55
N GLU A 120 -21.26 18.51 6.34
CA GLU A 120 -21.53 19.90 5.94
C GLU A 120 -20.87 20.91 6.90
N GLY A 121 -19.98 21.75 6.37
CA GLY A 121 -19.24 22.76 7.11
C GLY A 121 -18.09 22.24 7.98
N VAL A 122 -17.70 20.97 7.82
CA VAL A 122 -16.58 20.34 8.55
C VAL A 122 -15.43 20.11 7.58
N GLU A 123 -14.20 20.35 8.04
CA GLU A 123 -12.97 20.04 7.29
C GLU A 123 -12.53 18.59 7.55
N VAL A 124 -11.82 17.97 6.59
CA VAL A 124 -11.35 16.58 6.75
C VAL A 124 -10.40 16.45 7.93
N GLU A 125 -9.58 17.47 8.20
CA GLU A 125 -8.65 17.51 9.35
C GLU A 125 -9.37 17.54 10.72
N GLU A 126 -10.64 17.94 10.78
CA GLU A 126 -11.43 18.01 11.99
C GLU A 126 -12.15 16.69 12.33
N LEU A 127 -12.20 15.74 11.38
CA LEU A 127 -12.87 14.45 11.58
C LEU A 127 -12.08 13.58 12.55
N THR A 128 -12.79 12.83 13.38
CA THR A 128 -12.16 11.77 14.20
C THR A 128 -11.76 10.59 13.31
N PRO A 129 -10.75 9.78 13.69
CA PRO A 129 -10.39 8.56 12.97
C PRO A 129 -11.57 7.63 12.69
N GLN A 130 -12.51 7.51 13.65
CA GLN A 130 -13.71 6.71 13.48
C GLN A 130 -14.65 7.27 12.39
N GLN A 131 -14.80 8.60 12.32
CA GLN A 131 -15.63 9.25 11.29
C GLN A 131 -15.01 9.10 9.90
N ILE A 132 -13.69 9.15 9.80
CA ILE A 132 -12.97 8.89 8.55
C ILE A 132 -13.19 7.44 8.13
N ASP A 133 -13.06 6.50 9.05
CA ASP A 133 -13.31 5.08 8.77
C ASP A 133 -14.76 4.83 8.35
N ASP A 134 -15.74 5.42 9.04
CA ASP A 134 -17.16 5.31 8.69
C ASP A 134 -17.45 5.81 7.25
N ILE A 135 -16.71 6.82 6.76
CA ILE A 135 -16.86 7.36 5.41
C ILE A 135 -16.13 6.51 4.37
N LEU A 136 -14.91 6.06 4.66
CA LEU A 136 -14.03 5.42 3.69
C LEU A 136 -14.06 3.90 3.70
N LYS A 137 -14.56 3.27 4.76
CA LYS A 137 -14.49 1.82 4.98
C LYS A 137 -15.06 1.01 3.82
N ASP A 138 -16.27 1.31 3.39
CA ASP A 138 -16.92 0.58 2.29
C ASP A 138 -16.11 0.72 0.99
N THR A 139 -15.56 1.91 0.75
CA THR A 139 -14.70 2.19 -0.40
C THR A 139 -13.40 1.40 -0.29
N ALA A 140 -12.72 1.43 0.85
CA ALA A 140 -11.49 0.70 1.10
C ALA A 140 -11.71 -0.83 0.98
N GLU A 141 -12.81 -1.35 1.51
CA GLU A 141 -13.17 -2.77 1.35
C GLU A 141 -13.45 -3.14 -0.11
N GLN A 142 -14.13 -2.28 -0.87
CA GLN A 142 -14.38 -2.50 -2.30
C GLN A 142 -13.06 -2.45 -3.09
N MET A 143 -12.22 -1.43 -2.84
CA MET A 143 -10.92 -1.32 -3.48
C MET A 143 -10.03 -2.52 -3.18
N ASN A 144 -9.99 -2.96 -1.93
CA ASN A 144 -9.23 -4.14 -1.53
C ASN A 144 -9.83 -5.44 -2.11
N LYS A 145 -11.16 -5.54 -2.26
CA LYS A 145 -11.81 -6.70 -2.92
C LYS A 145 -11.60 -6.72 -4.43
N GLU A 146 -11.62 -5.57 -5.09
CA GLU A 146 -11.35 -5.47 -6.54
C GLU A 146 -9.88 -5.74 -6.86
N THR A 147 -8.96 -5.34 -5.96
CA THR A 147 -7.53 -5.69 -6.06
C THR A 147 -7.24 -7.14 -5.65
N THR A 148 -8.13 -7.77 -4.89
CA THR A 148 -8.08 -9.20 -4.54
C THR A 148 -8.80 -10.11 -5.54
N THR A 149 -9.47 -9.56 -6.57
CA THR A 149 -9.74 -10.41 -7.74
C THR A 149 -8.39 -10.71 -8.37
N PRO A 150 -7.95 -11.98 -8.33
CA PRO A 150 -6.66 -12.32 -8.89
C PRO A 150 -6.68 -11.86 -10.36
N LYS A 151 -5.78 -10.94 -10.74
CA LYS A 151 -5.40 -10.80 -12.15
C LYS A 151 -4.72 -12.13 -12.52
N MET A 152 -5.53 -13.15 -12.75
CA MET A 152 -5.12 -14.40 -13.36
C MET A 152 -4.91 -14.14 -14.87
N ASP A 153 -4.10 -13.12 -15.19
CA ASP A 153 -3.76 -12.79 -16.57
C ASP A 153 -2.73 -13.77 -17.14
N ASP A 154 -2.09 -14.56 -16.27
CA ASP A 154 -1.18 -15.63 -16.67
C ASP A 154 -1.81 -17.00 -16.39
N PRO A 155 -2.06 -17.83 -17.43
CA PRO A 155 -2.53 -19.21 -17.24
C PRO A 155 -1.65 -20.05 -16.31
N ASN A 156 -0.39 -19.63 -16.09
CA ASN A 156 0.56 -20.27 -15.19
C ASN A 156 0.36 -19.91 -13.71
N ASP A 157 -0.54 -18.97 -13.37
CA ASP A 157 -0.81 -18.59 -11.97
C ASP A 157 -1.76 -19.57 -11.27
N LYS A 158 -2.61 -20.28 -12.01
CA LYS A 158 -3.55 -21.25 -11.44
C LYS A 158 -2.86 -22.37 -10.63
N PRO A 159 -1.82 -23.03 -11.15
CA PRO A 159 -1.11 -24.06 -10.38
C PRO A 159 -0.44 -23.52 -9.11
N ILE A 160 0.04 -22.28 -9.18
CA ILE A 160 0.69 -21.59 -8.03
C ILE A 160 -0.33 -21.23 -6.97
N ALA A 161 -1.50 -20.72 -7.39
CA ALA A 161 -2.60 -20.37 -6.47
C ALA A 161 -3.16 -21.62 -5.78
N GLU A 162 -3.37 -22.72 -6.51
CA GLU A 162 -3.81 -24.00 -5.93
C GLU A 162 -2.80 -24.54 -4.92
N LEU A 163 -1.52 -24.47 -5.27
CA LEU A 163 -0.42 -24.89 -4.39
C LEU A 163 -0.34 -24.05 -3.13
N ALA A 164 -0.35 -22.72 -3.27
CA ALA A 164 -0.31 -21.80 -2.15
C ALA A 164 -1.54 -21.95 -1.24
N ASN A 165 -2.73 -22.11 -1.82
CA ASN A 165 -3.97 -22.33 -1.05
C ASN A 165 -3.95 -23.64 -0.24
N LYS A 166 -3.31 -24.69 -0.78
CA LYS A 166 -3.16 -25.97 -0.08
C LYS A 166 -2.27 -25.88 1.15
N VAL A 167 -1.18 -25.10 1.06
CA VAL A 167 -0.18 -24.96 2.15
C VAL A 167 -0.50 -23.83 3.12
N TYR A 168 -1.29 -22.84 2.71
CA TYR A 168 -1.60 -21.66 3.51
C TYR A 168 -2.13 -21.98 4.91
N PRO A 169 -3.07 -22.93 5.12
CA PRO A 169 -3.56 -23.24 6.46
C PRO A 169 -2.49 -23.76 7.43
N GLU A 170 -1.41 -24.37 6.90
CA GLU A 170 -0.31 -24.88 7.72
C GLU A 170 0.79 -23.84 7.95
N LEU A 171 0.87 -22.82 7.07
CA LEU A 171 1.89 -21.79 7.13
C LEU A 171 1.43 -20.55 7.89
N ASN A 172 0.14 -20.22 7.83
CA ASN A 172 -0.37 -18.98 8.42
C ASN A 172 -0.04 -18.90 9.92
N GLU A 173 0.57 -17.81 10.36
CA GLU A 173 1.05 -17.54 11.72
C GLU A 173 2.17 -18.48 12.23
N SER A 174 2.83 -19.23 11.33
CA SER A 174 3.89 -20.16 11.71
C SER A 174 5.29 -19.56 11.68
N LEU A 175 5.49 -18.47 10.92
CA LEU A 175 6.79 -17.89 10.58
C LEU A 175 7.73 -18.89 9.90
N GLU A 176 7.18 -19.84 9.16
CA GLU A 176 7.91 -20.87 8.44
C GLU A 176 7.85 -20.64 6.92
N ALA A 177 8.66 -21.38 6.20
CA ALA A 177 8.65 -21.47 4.75
C ALA A 177 8.71 -22.93 4.30
N ILE A 178 8.00 -23.21 3.21
CA ILE A 178 7.97 -24.51 2.54
C ILE A 178 8.58 -24.37 1.16
N ALA A 179 9.54 -25.22 0.84
CA ALA A 179 10.13 -25.32 -0.48
C ALA A 179 9.63 -26.58 -1.18
N MET A 180 9.32 -26.47 -2.47
CA MET A 180 8.75 -27.56 -3.26
C MET A 180 9.43 -27.74 -4.61
N ASP A 181 9.42 -28.97 -5.10
CA ASP A 181 9.90 -29.34 -6.43
C ASP A 181 8.88 -29.00 -7.55
N SER A 182 9.25 -29.33 -8.79
CA SER A 182 8.38 -29.18 -9.97
C SER A 182 7.11 -30.04 -9.93
N ASN A 183 7.09 -31.10 -9.13
CA ASN A 183 5.95 -32.00 -8.95
C ASN A 183 5.10 -31.63 -7.72
N GLN A 184 5.39 -30.47 -7.10
CA GLN A 184 4.73 -29.98 -5.89
C GLN A 184 4.95 -30.87 -4.65
N ASN A 185 6.04 -31.65 -4.62
CA ASN A 185 6.45 -32.35 -3.41
C ASN A 185 7.27 -31.42 -2.52
N GLU A 186 7.03 -31.49 -1.22
CA GLU A 186 7.82 -30.76 -0.23
C GLU A 186 9.26 -31.30 -0.20
N ILE A 187 10.23 -30.37 -0.33
CA ILE A 187 11.65 -30.64 -0.18
C ILE A 187 12.07 -30.38 1.27
N PHE A 188 11.65 -29.21 1.80
CA PHE A 188 11.87 -28.88 3.20
C PHE A 188 10.80 -27.90 3.72
N LYS A 189 10.61 -27.90 5.04
CA LYS A 189 9.86 -26.91 5.81
C LYS A 189 10.73 -26.44 6.96
N VAL A 190 11.02 -25.14 7.04
CA VAL A 190 11.92 -24.54 8.02
C VAL A 190 11.45 -23.14 8.43
N PRO A 191 11.87 -22.64 9.61
CA PRO A 191 11.69 -21.24 9.98
C PRO A 191 12.27 -20.29 8.91
N ILE A 192 11.64 -19.12 8.69
CA ILE A 192 12.07 -18.13 7.69
C ILE A 192 13.54 -17.74 7.88
N SER A 193 14.02 -17.68 9.11
CA SER A 193 15.41 -17.36 9.44
C SER A 193 16.45 -18.33 8.84
N GLU A 194 16.06 -19.57 8.58
CA GLU A 194 16.95 -20.63 8.08
C GLU A 194 16.81 -20.87 6.56
N VAL A 195 15.83 -20.24 5.93
CA VAL A 195 15.50 -20.47 4.51
C VAL A 195 16.71 -20.22 3.59
N VAL A 196 17.40 -19.09 3.76
CA VAL A 196 18.52 -18.72 2.88
C VAL A 196 19.68 -19.73 2.97
N ASP A 197 19.95 -20.23 4.16
CA ASP A 197 20.99 -21.25 4.36
C ASP A 197 20.57 -22.57 3.72
N LYS A 198 19.30 -22.97 3.84
CA LYS A 198 18.74 -24.16 3.18
C LYS A 198 18.74 -24.04 1.66
N LEU A 199 18.39 -22.88 1.10
CA LEU A 199 18.45 -22.66 -0.34
C LEU A 199 19.86 -22.81 -0.92
N SER A 200 20.89 -22.60 -0.10
CA SER A 200 22.29 -22.77 -0.51
C SER A 200 22.75 -24.24 -0.56
N THR A 201 22.06 -25.13 0.15
CA THR A 201 22.44 -26.56 0.31
C THR A 201 21.55 -27.52 -0.48
N GLU A 202 20.30 -27.13 -0.72
CA GLU A 202 19.32 -27.98 -1.39
C GLU A 202 19.23 -27.60 -2.89
N SER A 203 18.80 -28.56 -3.70
CA SER A 203 18.65 -28.38 -5.15
C SER A 203 17.31 -28.92 -5.63
N GLY A 204 16.89 -28.46 -6.83
CA GLY A 204 15.63 -28.90 -7.43
C GLY A 204 14.39 -28.15 -6.94
N ILE A 205 14.57 -27.09 -6.17
CA ILE A 205 13.48 -26.24 -5.67
C ILE A 205 12.92 -25.42 -6.83
N LYS A 206 11.61 -25.41 -7.00
CA LYS A 206 10.89 -24.61 -8.00
C LYS A 206 10.00 -23.56 -7.37
N TYR A 207 9.39 -23.88 -6.25
CA TYR A 207 8.44 -23.02 -5.54
C TYR A 207 8.89 -22.83 -4.10
N LEU A 208 8.81 -21.58 -3.62
CA LEU A 208 9.05 -21.24 -2.22
C LEU A 208 7.84 -20.45 -1.72
N ILE A 209 7.19 -20.95 -0.67
CA ILE A 209 6.02 -20.33 -0.05
C ILE A 209 6.37 -20.06 1.41
N LEU A 210 6.18 -18.80 1.87
CA LEU A 210 6.59 -18.40 3.21
C LEU A 210 5.54 -17.55 3.92
N ASP A 211 5.44 -17.75 5.23
CA ASP A 211 4.64 -16.91 6.12
C ASP A 211 5.42 -15.67 6.54
N GLY A 212 5.63 -14.74 5.62
CA GLY A 212 6.40 -13.55 5.92
C GLY A 212 6.63 -12.62 4.73
N ILE A 213 7.64 -11.76 4.88
CA ILE A 213 8.00 -10.73 3.90
C ILE A 213 9.09 -11.27 2.96
N ILE A 214 8.87 -11.13 1.66
CA ILE A 214 9.88 -11.41 0.64
C ILE A 214 10.89 -10.26 0.65
N THR A 215 12.10 -10.52 1.14
CA THR A 215 13.20 -9.54 1.22
C THR A 215 14.20 -9.72 0.10
N GLN A 216 15.04 -8.71 -0.17
CA GLN A 216 16.10 -8.79 -1.18
C GLN A 216 17.06 -9.98 -0.93
N ARG A 217 17.47 -10.20 0.32
CA ARG A 217 18.34 -11.34 0.69
C ARG A 217 17.72 -12.69 0.35
N LEU A 218 16.41 -12.84 0.61
CA LEU A 218 15.68 -14.06 0.26
C LEU A 218 15.61 -14.24 -1.25
N LEU A 219 15.33 -13.15 -1.97
CA LEU A 219 15.25 -13.11 -3.42
C LEU A 219 16.57 -13.55 -4.08
N ASP A 220 17.68 -13.02 -3.58
CA ASP A 220 19.02 -13.36 -4.08
C ASP A 220 19.33 -14.85 -3.88
N GLY A 221 18.98 -15.40 -2.71
CA GLY A 221 19.10 -16.84 -2.43
C GLY A 221 18.21 -17.68 -3.34
N ALA A 222 16.96 -17.25 -3.56
CA ALA A 222 16.01 -17.94 -4.43
C ALA A 222 16.48 -17.95 -5.90
N LYS A 223 17.03 -16.84 -6.39
CA LYS A 223 17.64 -16.76 -7.74
C LYS A 223 18.82 -17.72 -7.89
N GLN A 224 19.70 -17.77 -6.91
CA GLN A 224 20.86 -18.70 -6.93
C GLN A 224 20.43 -20.16 -6.92
N ALA A 225 19.35 -20.50 -6.18
CA ALA A 225 18.78 -21.83 -6.12
C ALA A 225 17.97 -22.22 -7.37
N GLY A 226 17.74 -21.30 -8.32
CA GLY A 226 16.99 -21.54 -9.56
C GLY A 226 15.48 -21.69 -9.32
N ILE A 227 14.95 -21.02 -8.30
CA ILE A 227 13.51 -20.99 -7.99
C ILE A 227 12.78 -20.21 -9.09
N GLU A 228 11.59 -20.65 -9.45
CA GLU A 228 10.75 -20.02 -10.49
C GLU A 228 9.73 -19.07 -9.88
N CYS A 229 9.22 -19.37 -8.69
CA CYS A 229 8.22 -18.56 -8.02
C CYS A 229 8.40 -18.52 -6.51
N VAL A 230 8.24 -17.34 -5.91
CA VAL A 230 8.18 -17.11 -4.47
C VAL A 230 6.84 -16.49 -4.11
N VAL A 231 6.17 -17.06 -3.09
CA VAL A 231 4.90 -16.58 -2.55
C VAL A 231 5.08 -16.19 -1.08
N GLY A 232 4.58 -15.02 -0.68
CA GLY A 232 4.65 -14.55 0.70
C GLY A 232 3.49 -13.62 1.06
N HIS A 233 3.49 -13.06 2.28
CA HIS A 233 2.46 -12.09 2.68
C HIS A 233 2.68 -10.71 2.08
N ARG A 234 3.94 -10.29 1.99
CA ARG A 234 4.33 -8.97 1.46
C ARG A 234 5.64 -9.08 0.70
N VAL A 235 5.83 -8.15 -0.22
CA VAL A 235 7.11 -7.95 -0.91
C VAL A 235 7.74 -6.67 -0.36
N ALA A 236 8.97 -6.75 0.17
CA ALA A 236 9.72 -5.56 0.57
C ALA A 236 10.13 -4.72 -0.65
N LYS A 237 10.62 -3.51 -0.43
CA LYS A 237 11.23 -2.74 -1.52
C LYS A 237 12.46 -3.49 -2.05
N LEU A 238 12.38 -3.91 -3.30
CA LEU A 238 13.41 -4.70 -3.97
C LEU A 238 14.17 -3.84 -4.99
N ASP A 239 15.49 -4.04 -5.08
CA ASP A 239 16.31 -3.33 -6.05
C ASP A 239 16.18 -3.93 -7.45
N ASN A 240 16.07 -5.25 -7.57
CA ASN A 240 15.88 -5.96 -8.83
C ASN A 240 15.30 -7.37 -8.60
N HIS A 241 14.22 -7.69 -9.32
CA HIS A 241 13.56 -9.01 -9.25
C HIS A 241 13.46 -9.72 -10.61
N ASP A 242 14.20 -9.29 -11.63
CA ASP A 242 14.17 -9.87 -12.96
C ASP A 242 14.41 -11.38 -12.95
N GLY A 243 13.55 -12.12 -13.64
CA GLY A 243 13.66 -13.56 -13.85
C GLY A 243 13.06 -14.44 -12.75
N LEU A 244 12.51 -13.88 -11.68
CA LEU A 244 11.82 -14.62 -10.63
C LEU A 244 10.39 -14.13 -10.48
N LYS A 245 9.43 -15.05 -10.49
CA LYS A 245 8.02 -14.71 -10.27
C LYS A 245 7.76 -14.51 -8.78
N LEU A 246 7.28 -13.32 -8.42
CA LEU A 246 6.90 -12.98 -7.06
C LEU A 246 5.39 -12.83 -6.98
N LYS A 247 4.78 -13.40 -5.95
CA LYS A 247 3.35 -13.29 -5.67
C LYS A 247 3.12 -13.12 -4.19
N THR A 248 2.04 -12.43 -3.84
CA THR A 248 1.53 -12.42 -2.47
C THR A 248 0.32 -13.34 -2.34
N PHE A 249 0.02 -13.80 -1.12
CA PHE A 249 -1.20 -14.56 -0.87
C PHE A 249 -2.44 -13.76 -1.28
N THR A 250 -2.42 -12.45 -1.04
CA THR A 250 -3.48 -11.52 -1.44
C THR A 250 -3.66 -11.48 -2.97
N GLU A 251 -2.56 -11.38 -3.75
CA GLU A 251 -2.62 -11.42 -5.23
C GLU A 251 -3.13 -12.76 -5.77
N LEU A 252 -2.98 -13.83 -5.01
CA LEU A 252 -3.49 -15.17 -5.34
C LEU A 252 -4.92 -15.42 -4.82
N GLY A 253 -5.52 -14.44 -4.12
CA GLY A 253 -6.87 -14.53 -3.56
C GLY A 253 -6.99 -15.48 -2.36
N ILE A 254 -5.92 -15.66 -1.58
CA ILE A 254 -5.84 -16.63 -0.47
C ILE A 254 -5.96 -15.93 0.89
N ALA A 255 -5.48 -14.68 1.03
CA ALA A 255 -5.50 -13.90 2.28
C ALA A 255 -5.87 -12.46 2.04
#